data_3c4a34c6c33af7dadb1f125ab29ba314
#
_entry.id   3c4a34c6c33af7dadb1f125ab29ba314
#
_cell.length_a   1.000
_cell.length_b   1.000
_cell.length_c   1.000
_cell.angle_alpha   90.00
_cell.angle_beta   90.00
_cell.angle_gamma   90.00
#
_symmetry.space_group_name_H-M   'P 1'
#
loop_
_entity.id
_entity.type
_entity.pdbx_description
1 polymer ?
#
loop_
_entity_poly.entity_id
_entity_poly.type
_entity_poly.pdbx_seq_one_letter_code
_entity_poly.pdbx_strand_id
1 'polypeptide(L)'
;MKLNPGDEISFNDIVGEISEATGFKNATVIVGGEYETGIGGGICQVSTTLYNSLILSDLEIVERHNHSRPINYVDLGTDAAVARGYKDLKFKNNTNNPIIILTEADGQKLDFKVLGNSADRDYQVKIIPERLGVVSPDVKTTYSDSIPEGETVVKESGKNGYSYKTYKEVVKNGEVVEKKEISKSYYVPKSKVLVVGTGSSSKSNDDDEDNNSKSSKSSKSSKKSKDSKDSKKSKDSKDSKKSKGKKKS
;
A
#
# COMPACT_ATOMS: atom_id res chain seq x y z
N MET A 1 27.93 -4.88 -0.02
CA MET A 1 28.60 -3.55 -0.11
C MET A 1 29.35 -3.30 1.19
N LYS A 2 30.61 -2.83 1.13
CA LYS A 2 31.42 -2.45 2.31
C LYS A 2 31.50 -0.92 2.36
N LEU A 3 31.31 -0.35 3.56
CA LEU A 3 31.45 1.09 3.83
C LEU A 3 32.46 1.31 4.95
N ASN A 4 33.45 2.16 4.70
CA ASN A 4 34.36 2.59 5.75
C ASN A 4 33.73 3.66 6.63
N PRO A 5 34.28 3.97 7.82
CA PRO A 5 33.84 5.09 8.62
C PRO A 5 33.82 6.39 7.81
N GLY A 6 32.70 7.11 7.87
CA GLY A 6 32.50 8.37 7.15
C GLY A 6 32.02 8.26 5.70
N ASP A 7 32.01 7.06 5.10
CA ASP A 7 31.46 6.88 3.75
C ASP A 7 29.96 7.21 3.71
N GLU A 8 29.57 8.03 2.75
CA GLU A 8 28.19 8.39 2.45
C GLU A 8 27.74 7.77 1.13
N ILE A 9 26.52 7.27 1.09
CA ILE A 9 25.95 6.52 -0.04
C ILE A 9 24.62 7.12 -0.44
N SER A 10 24.43 7.30 -1.75
CA SER A 10 23.16 7.59 -2.41
C SER A 10 22.53 6.30 -2.95
N PHE A 11 21.30 6.03 -2.58
CA PHE A 11 20.56 4.89 -3.14
C PHE A 11 20.33 5.02 -4.64
N ASN A 12 19.99 6.25 -5.10
CA ASN A 12 19.75 6.50 -6.52
C ASN A 12 21.02 6.28 -7.36
N ASP A 13 22.21 6.58 -6.81
CA ASP A 13 23.47 6.38 -7.52
C ASP A 13 23.82 4.88 -7.63
N ILE A 14 23.51 4.09 -6.58
CA ILE A 14 23.70 2.62 -6.64
C ILE A 14 22.76 1.98 -7.64
N VAL A 15 21.47 2.37 -7.63
CA VAL A 15 20.46 1.82 -8.54
C VAL A 15 20.75 2.22 -9.98
N GLY A 16 21.28 3.42 -10.21
CA GLY A 16 21.59 3.94 -11.52
C GLY A 16 20.37 4.25 -12.36
N GLU A 17 20.46 4.05 -13.66
CA GLU A 17 19.36 4.28 -14.60
C GLU A 17 18.28 3.22 -14.46
N ILE A 18 17.03 3.67 -14.41
CA ILE A 18 15.84 2.82 -14.33
C ILE A 18 15.22 2.74 -15.73
N SER A 19 15.58 1.71 -16.48
CA SER A 19 15.11 1.49 -17.84
C SER A 19 14.98 -0.02 -18.13
N GLU A 20 14.30 -0.38 -19.22
CA GLU A 20 14.27 -1.78 -19.68
C GLU A 20 15.67 -2.29 -20.06
N ALA A 21 16.51 -1.41 -20.60
CA ALA A 21 17.89 -1.73 -20.98
C ALA A 21 18.75 -2.14 -19.78
N THR A 22 18.45 -1.61 -18.59
CA THR A 22 19.12 -1.96 -17.33
C THR A 22 18.42 -3.10 -16.57
N GLY A 23 17.43 -3.74 -17.19
CA GLY A 23 16.76 -4.95 -16.66
C GLY A 23 15.53 -4.69 -15.81
N PHE A 24 15.08 -3.43 -15.67
CA PHE A 24 13.85 -3.11 -14.97
C PHE A 24 12.64 -3.49 -15.81
N LYS A 25 11.57 -3.92 -15.14
CA LYS A 25 10.32 -4.36 -15.76
C LYS A 25 9.18 -3.39 -15.43
N ASN A 26 8.13 -3.47 -16.25
CA ASN A 26 6.87 -2.80 -15.95
C ASN A 26 6.23 -3.40 -14.71
N ALA A 27 5.86 -2.54 -13.77
CA ALA A 27 5.14 -2.88 -12.55
C ALA A 27 4.34 -1.66 -12.08
N THR A 28 3.62 -1.78 -10.98
CA THR A 28 2.89 -0.66 -10.40
C THR A 28 3.86 0.39 -9.85
N VAL A 29 3.74 1.61 -10.34
CA VAL A 29 4.44 2.82 -9.86
C VAL A 29 3.45 3.82 -9.30
N ILE A 30 3.91 4.79 -8.52
CA ILE A 30 3.11 5.90 -8.01
C ILE A 30 3.60 7.18 -8.67
N VAL A 31 2.82 7.74 -9.59
CA VAL A 31 3.10 8.98 -10.31
C VAL A 31 2.05 10.02 -9.93
N GLY A 32 2.47 11.19 -9.46
CA GLY A 32 1.51 12.24 -9.04
C GLY A 32 0.57 11.84 -7.91
N GLY A 33 0.84 10.72 -7.22
CA GLY A 33 -0.02 10.16 -6.17
C GLY A 33 -1.08 9.19 -6.66
N GLU A 34 -1.09 8.83 -7.95
CA GLU A 34 -1.93 7.79 -8.55
C GLU A 34 -1.10 6.54 -8.89
N TYR A 35 -1.78 5.38 -8.92
CA TYR A 35 -1.14 4.12 -9.32
C TYR A 35 -1.21 3.96 -10.82
N GLU A 36 -0.06 3.78 -11.44
CA GLU A 36 0.09 3.57 -12.87
C GLU A 36 0.98 2.36 -13.15
N THR A 37 0.99 1.87 -14.39
CA THR A 37 1.95 0.88 -14.84
C THR A 37 3.16 1.60 -15.43
N GLY A 38 4.34 1.33 -14.91
CA GLY A 38 5.58 1.96 -15.36
C GLY A 38 6.80 1.10 -15.05
N ILE A 39 7.94 1.50 -15.63
CA ILE A 39 9.22 0.83 -15.38
C ILE A 39 9.73 1.18 -13.98
N GLY A 40 10.28 0.20 -13.27
CA GLY A 40 10.86 0.40 -11.95
C GLY A 40 9.89 0.34 -10.78
N GLY A 41 8.70 -0.25 -10.98
CA GLY A 41 7.82 -0.57 -9.85
C GLY A 41 8.53 -1.45 -8.82
N GLY A 42 8.27 -1.15 -7.52
CA GLY A 42 8.92 -1.84 -6.39
C GLY A 42 10.19 -1.16 -5.85
N ILE A 43 10.82 -0.23 -6.57
CA ILE A 43 12.05 0.44 -6.13
C ILE A 43 11.87 1.15 -4.78
N CYS A 44 10.74 1.83 -4.58
CA CYS A 44 10.44 2.48 -3.30
C CYS A 44 10.24 1.46 -2.15
N GLN A 45 9.81 0.24 -2.45
CA GLN A 45 9.74 -0.82 -1.43
C GLN A 45 11.15 -1.33 -1.08
N VAL A 46 12.05 -1.43 -2.04
CA VAL A 46 13.47 -1.77 -1.82
C VAL A 46 14.14 -0.69 -0.97
N SER A 47 14.01 0.58 -1.33
CA SER A 47 14.59 1.70 -0.54
C SER A 47 13.99 1.77 0.87
N THR A 48 12.70 1.48 1.03
CA THR A 48 12.05 1.41 2.35
C THR A 48 12.61 0.25 3.19
N THR A 49 12.83 -0.92 2.60
CA THR A 49 13.41 -2.07 3.31
C THR A 49 14.84 -1.76 3.76
N LEU A 50 15.64 -1.15 2.88
CA LEU A 50 17.00 -0.69 3.22
C LEU A 50 16.94 0.36 4.34
N TYR A 51 16.10 1.40 4.21
CA TYR A 51 15.96 2.45 5.21
C TYR A 51 15.68 1.88 6.61
N ASN A 52 14.77 0.92 6.73
CA ASN A 52 14.47 0.29 8.01
C ASN A 52 15.66 -0.49 8.57
N SER A 53 16.43 -1.17 7.72
CA SER A 53 17.66 -1.85 8.14
C SER A 53 18.69 -0.86 8.67
N LEU A 54 18.84 0.29 8.01
CA LEU A 54 19.79 1.35 8.39
C LEU A 54 19.43 1.99 9.73
N ILE A 55 18.17 2.42 9.92
CA ILE A 55 17.74 3.07 11.18
C ILE A 55 17.74 2.10 12.36
N LEU A 56 17.40 0.81 12.15
CA LEU A 56 17.53 -0.23 13.15
C LEU A 56 18.99 -0.54 13.48
N SER A 57 19.91 -0.28 12.55
CA SER A 57 21.35 -0.40 12.76
C SER A 57 21.99 0.87 13.31
N ASP A 58 21.19 1.88 13.63
CA ASP A 58 21.62 3.19 14.14
C ASP A 58 22.59 3.95 13.22
N LEU A 59 22.48 3.73 11.91
CA LEU A 59 23.25 4.45 10.94
C LEU A 59 22.63 5.83 10.67
N GLU A 60 23.48 6.80 10.36
CA GLU A 60 23.07 8.15 10.06
C GLU A 60 22.30 8.19 8.74
N ILE A 61 21.10 8.77 8.77
CA ILE A 61 20.30 9.06 7.58
C ILE A 61 20.53 10.54 7.21
N VAL A 62 21.14 10.76 6.05
CA VAL A 62 21.44 12.09 5.53
C VAL A 62 20.27 12.68 4.77
N GLU A 63 19.58 11.85 3.98
CA GLU A 63 18.40 12.24 3.23
C GLU A 63 17.35 11.12 3.21
N ARG A 64 16.11 11.47 3.49
CA ARG A 64 14.97 10.56 3.36
C ARG A 64 13.70 11.34 3.09
N HIS A 65 12.86 10.82 2.22
CA HIS A 65 11.54 11.36 1.89
C HIS A 65 10.47 10.30 2.15
N ASN A 66 9.31 10.70 2.66
CA ASN A 66 8.14 9.82 2.68
C ASN A 66 7.39 9.88 1.35
N HIS A 67 6.53 8.88 1.09
CA HIS A 67 5.60 8.92 -0.02
C HIS A 67 4.61 10.07 0.12
N SER A 68 4.15 10.61 -1.00
CA SER A 68 3.13 11.67 -1.00
C SER A 68 1.76 11.19 -0.53
N ARG A 69 1.47 9.90 -0.72
CA ARG A 69 0.22 9.23 -0.32
C ARG A 69 0.50 8.09 0.65
N PRO A 70 -0.49 7.70 1.49
CA PRO A 70 -0.35 6.52 2.33
C PRO A 70 -0.08 5.26 1.50
N ILE A 71 0.88 4.47 1.93
CA ILE A 71 1.23 3.15 1.39
C ILE A 71 0.85 2.06 2.39
N ASN A 72 0.88 0.80 2.00
CA ASN A 72 0.39 -0.33 2.78
C ASN A 72 1.40 -1.46 3.02
N TYR A 73 2.63 -1.33 2.54
CA TYR A 73 3.64 -2.38 2.67
C TYR A 73 4.60 -2.16 3.86
N VAL A 74 4.45 -1.04 4.57
CA VAL A 74 5.20 -0.71 5.79
C VAL A 74 4.35 0.24 6.65
N ASP A 75 4.65 0.33 7.94
CA ASP A 75 4.03 1.31 8.82
C ASP A 75 4.33 2.74 8.37
N LEU A 76 3.28 3.58 8.33
CA LEU A 76 3.44 4.97 7.94
C LEU A 76 4.39 5.69 8.91
N GLY A 77 5.30 6.49 8.34
CA GLY A 77 6.37 7.14 9.07
C GLY A 77 7.72 6.42 8.95
N THR A 78 7.73 5.16 8.51
CA THR A 78 8.96 4.36 8.32
C THR A 78 9.25 4.00 6.87
N ASP A 79 8.58 4.64 5.93
CA ASP A 79 8.80 4.50 4.50
C ASP A 79 9.92 5.41 4.00
N ALA A 80 10.51 5.05 2.87
CA ALA A 80 11.48 5.87 2.14
C ALA A 80 11.15 5.85 0.64
N ALA A 81 10.59 6.95 0.16
CA ALA A 81 10.28 7.16 -1.25
C ALA A 81 11.50 7.69 -1.99
N VAL A 82 11.78 7.13 -3.16
CA VAL A 82 12.86 7.58 -4.04
C VAL A 82 12.32 7.91 -5.42
N ALA A 83 12.90 8.94 -6.05
CA ALA A 83 12.62 9.35 -7.42
C ALA A 83 13.84 10.11 -7.93
N ARG A 84 14.50 9.59 -8.95
CA ARG A 84 15.73 10.16 -9.47
C ARG A 84 15.56 11.65 -9.80
N GLY A 85 16.49 12.47 -9.28
CA GLY A 85 16.47 13.93 -9.43
C GLY A 85 15.53 14.69 -8.50
N TYR A 86 14.74 14.00 -7.67
CA TYR A 86 13.77 14.64 -6.76
C TYR A 86 13.81 14.14 -5.32
N LYS A 87 13.98 12.83 -5.12
CA LYS A 87 13.98 12.19 -3.80
C LYS A 87 15.04 11.12 -3.77
N ASP A 88 15.84 11.12 -2.72
CA ASP A 88 16.84 10.08 -2.51
C ASP A 88 16.76 9.50 -1.10
N LEU A 89 17.40 8.37 -0.90
CA LEU A 89 17.76 7.83 0.38
C LEU A 89 19.28 7.88 0.48
N LYS A 90 19.79 8.81 1.31
CA LYS A 90 21.22 8.92 1.57
C LYS A 90 21.51 8.55 3.02
N PHE A 91 22.57 7.84 3.21
CA PHE A 91 22.98 7.38 4.53
C PHE A 91 24.51 7.32 4.65
N LYS A 92 24.99 7.32 5.88
CA LYS A 92 26.41 7.40 6.17
C LYS A 92 26.78 6.37 7.23
N ASN A 93 27.95 5.77 7.08
CA ASN A 93 28.56 5.00 8.15
C ASN A 93 29.14 5.95 9.21
N ASN A 94 28.37 6.18 10.27
CA ASN A 94 28.74 7.01 11.41
C ASN A 94 29.42 6.21 12.54
N THR A 95 29.79 4.94 12.29
CA THR A 95 30.51 4.11 13.26
C THR A 95 32.03 4.27 13.11
N ASN A 96 32.79 3.74 14.07
CA ASN A 96 34.26 3.81 14.06
C ASN A 96 34.91 2.70 13.23
N ASN A 97 34.12 1.71 12.77
CA ASN A 97 34.59 0.55 12.05
C ASN A 97 33.90 0.40 10.69
N PRO A 98 34.51 -0.32 9.73
CA PRO A 98 33.82 -0.65 8.50
C PRO A 98 32.57 -1.51 8.77
N ILE A 99 31.51 -1.25 8.00
CA ILE A 99 30.29 -2.07 7.98
C ILE A 99 30.12 -2.75 6.63
N ILE A 100 29.34 -3.83 6.62
CA ILE A 100 28.97 -4.56 5.40
C ILE A 100 27.45 -4.62 5.33
N ILE A 101 26.89 -4.17 4.22
CA ILE A 101 25.48 -4.37 3.91
C ILE A 101 25.36 -5.53 2.93
N LEU A 102 24.72 -6.61 3.36
CA LEU A 102 24.38 -7.77 2.55
C LEU A 102 22.93 -7.65 2.08
N THR A 103 22.71 -8.07 0.85
CA THR A 103 21.38 -8.13 0.24
C THR A 103 21.12 -9.55 -0.21
N GLU A 104 20.02 -10.13 0.24
CA GLU A 104 19.57 -11.47 -0.15
C GLU A 104 18.18 -11.35 -0.76
N ALA A 105 17.98 -11.92 -1.95
CA ALA A 105 16.69 -11.93 -2.64
C ALA A 105 16.41 -13.33 -3.16
N ASP A 106 15.21 -13.87 -2.90
CA ASP A 106 14.76 -15.19 -3.36
C ASP A 106 13.63 -15.12 -4.41
N GLY A 107 13.43 -13.94 -5.01
CA GLY A 107 12.37 -13.67 -5.99
C GLY A 107 11.06 -13.15 -5.39
N GLN A 108 10.80 -13.40 -4.12
CA GLN A 108 9.61 -12.89 -3.40
C GLN A 108 9.96 -12.08 -2.16
N LYS A 109 11.09 -12.37 -1.54
CA LYS A 109 11.60 -11.69 -0.35
C LYS A 109 12.87 -10.95 -0.68
N LEU A 110 13.05 -9.83 0.00
CA LEU A 110 14.26 -9.04 -0.03
C LEU A 110 14.67 -8.74 1.42
N ASP A 111 15.84 -9.20 1.79
CA ASP A 111 16.44 -8.98 3.09
C ASP A 111 17.69 -8.12 2.98
N PHE A 112 17.82 -7.14 3.86
CA PHE A 112 19.05 -6.40 4.09
C PHE A 112 19.62 -6.72 5.47
N LYS A 113 20.88 -7.11 5.53
CA LYS A 113 21.62 -7.36 6.75
C LYS A 113 22.77 -6.39 6.87
N VAL A 114 22.82 -5.65 7.96
CA VAL A 114 23.94 -4.75 8.27
C VAL A 114 24.84 -5.45 9.30
N LEU A 115 26.07 -5.71 8.90
CA LEU A 115 27.09 -6.33 9.72
C LEU A 115 28.14 -5.29 10.09
N GLY A 116 28.48 -5.21 11.36
CA GLY A 116 29.45 -4.26 11.89
C GLY A 116 30.23 -4.85 13.06
N ASN A 117 31.06 -4.04 13.71
CA ASN A 117 31.80 -4.45 14.88
C ASN A 117 30.90 -4.38 16.12
N SER A 118 30.82 -5.46 16.90
CA SER A 118 30.02 -5.52 18.12
C SER A 118 30.50 -4.52 19.19
N ALA A 119 31.75 -4.05 19.12
CA ALA A 119 32.26 -3.02 20.03
C ALA A 119 31.66 -1.62 19.77
N ASP A 120 31.13 -1.37 18.58
CA ASP A 120 30.49 -0.08 18.25
C ASP A 120 29.09 0.05 18.88
N ARG A 121 28.50 -1.06 19.33
CA ARG A 121 27.10 -1.06 19.74
C ARG A 121 26.79 -2.15 20.77
N ASP A 122 26.47 -1.72 21.99
CA ASP A 122 26.05 -2.58 23.13
C ASP A 122 24.56 -2.36 23.52
N TYR A 123 23.74 -1.86 22.58
CA TYR A 123 22.35 -1.49 22.78
C TYR A 123 21.46 -1.95 21.61
N GLN A 124 20.18 -1.90 21.82
CA GLN A 124 19.16 -2.14 20.79
C GLN A 124 18.50 -0.83 20.37
N VAL A 125 18.03 -0.76 19.13
CA VAL A 125 17.24 0.34 18.61
C VAL A 125 15.83 -0.12 18.33
N LYS A 126 14.86 0.69 18.76
CA LYS A 126 13.45 0.55 18.39
C LYS A 126 13.01 1.78 17.62
N ILE A 127 12.17 1.57 16.64
CA ILE A 127 11.59 2.63 15.82
C ILE A 127 10.10 2.70 16.12
N ILE A 128 9.65 3.88 16.54
CA ILE A 128 8.29 4.12 17.02
C ILE A 128 7.64 5.20 16.15
N PRO A 129 6.85 4.83 15.11
CA PRO A 129 6.02 5.79 14.39
C PRO A 129 4.79 6.16 15.23
N GLU A 130 4.60 7.44 15.47
CA GLU A 130 3.48 7.99 16.22
C GLU A 130 2.60 8.83 15.31
N ARG A 131 1.33 8.48 15.18
CA ARG A 131 0.38 9.23 14.38
C ARG A 131 -0.05 10.50 15.12
N LEU A 132 0.19 11.66 14.51
CA LEU A 132 -0.20 12.95 15.06
C LEU A 132 -1.61 13.36 14.66
N GLY A 133 -2.03 12.99 13.44
CA GLY A 133 -3.33 13.42 12.95
C GLY A 133 -3.80 12.65 11.72
N VAL A 134 -5.10 12.83 11.45
CA VAL A 134 -5.79 12.35 10.26
C VAL A 134 -6.29 13.58 9.51
N VAL A 135 -6.08 13.62 8.20
CA VAL A 135 -6.54 14.69 7.32
C VAL A 135 -7.63 14.12 6.43
N SER A 136 -8.85 14.67 6.58
CA SER A 136 -9.98 14.24 5.76
C SER A 136 -9.79 14.64 4.30
N PRO A 137 -10.31 13.84 3.33
CA PRO A 137 -10.26 14.20 1.93
C PRO A 137 -11.17 15.39 1.62
N ASP A 138 -10.73 16.25 0.72
CA ASP A 138 -11.59 17.25 0.09
C ASP A 138 -12.64 16.58 -0.78
N VAL A 139 -13.78 17.27 -0.97
CA VAL A 139 -14.83 16.87 -1.90
C VAL A 139 -14.73 17.72 -3.16
N LYS A 140 -14.48 17.10 -4.30
CA LYS A 140 -14.52 17.72 -5.62
C LYS A 140 -15.84 17.34 -6.30
N THR A 141 -16.57 18.30 -6.80
CA THR A 141 -17.81 18.09 -7.55
C THR A 141 -17.57 18.39 -9.02
N THR A 142 -17.97 17.46 -9.87
CA THR A 142 -18.02 17.63 -11.32
C THR A 142 -19.45 17.40 -11.82
N TYR A 143 -19.77 17.85 -13.02
CA TYR A 143 -21.12 17.75 -13.58
C TYR A 143 -21.09 16.90 -14.84
N SER A 144 -22.16 16.17 -15.12
CA SER A 144 -22.30 15.34 -16.32
C SER A 144 -23.75 15.28 -16.78
N ASP A 145 -23.96 15.47 -18.06
CA ASP A 145 -25.24 15.33 -18.73
C ASP A 145 -25.64 13.87 -19.00
N SER A 146 -24.70 12.94 -18.86
CA SER A 146 -24.96 11.50 -18.94
C SER A 146 -25.62 10.92 -17.67
N ILE A 147 -25.74 11.72 -16.62
CA ILE A 147 -26.42 11.35 -15.37
C ILE A 147 -27.68 12.22 -15.26
N PRO A 148 -28.86 11.63 -14.93
CA PRO A 148 -30.10 12.39 -14.76
C PRO A 148 -29.96 13.54 -13.77
N GLU A 149 -30.67 14.64 -14.03
CA GLU A 149 -30.73 15.79 -13.13
C GLU A 149 -31.23 15.37 -11.73
N GLY A 150 -30.55 15.83 -10.67
CA GLY A 150 -30.86 15.49 -9.29
C GLY A 150 -30.18 14.23 -8.77
N GLU A 151 -29.56 13.45 -9.63
CA GLU A 151 -28.75 12.29 -9.20
C GLU A 151 -27.30 12.70 -8.92
N THR A 152 -26.66 11.98 -7.98
CA THR A 152 -25.25 12.17 -7.65
C THR A 152 -24.56 10.82 -7.54
N VAL A 153 -23.50 10.64 -8.30
CA VAL A 153 -22.69 9.42 -8.30
C VAL A 153 -21.33 9.70 -7.66
N VAL A 154 -20.88 8.80 -6.78
CA VAL A 154 -19.53 8.84 -6.23
C VAL A 154 -18.57 8.21 -7.23
N LYS A 155 -17.81 9.03 -7.95
CA LYS A 155 -16.78 8.56 -8.89
C LYS A 155 -15.55 8.03 -8.16
N GLU A 156 -15.15 8.74 -7.08
CA GLU A 156 -14.04 8.35 -6.21
C GLU A 156 -14.42 8.56 -4.75
N SER A 157 -14.22 7.55 -3.91
CA SER A 157 -14.62 7.61 -2.50
C SER A 157 -13.72 8.48 -1.62
N GLY A 158 -12.57 8.88 -2.14
CA GLY A 158 -11.55 9.59 -1.36
C GLY A 158 -10.79 8.65 -0.38
N LYS A 159 -9.68 9.15 0.15
CA LYS A 159 -8.92 8.46 1.21
C LYS A 159 -8.31 9.50 2.14
N ASN A 160 -8.24 9.19 3.43
CA ASN A 160 -7.62 10.06 4.42
C ASN A 160 -6.12 10.22 4.15
N GLY A 161 -5.62 11.40 4.48
CA GLY A 161 -4.21 11.68 4.69
C GLY A 161 -3.84 11.52 6.16
N TYR A 162 -2.55 11.54 6.45
CA TYR A 162 -2.02 11.32 7.79
C TYR A 162 -0.78 12.16 8.04
N SER A 163 -0.53 12.49 9.30
CA SER A 163 0.75 13.03 9.76
C SER A 163 1.34 12.14 10.84
N TYR A 164 2.66 11.95 10.78
CA TYR A 164 3.41 11.10 11.71
C TYR A 164 4.68 11.81 12.17
N LYS A 165 5.08 11.50 13.39
CA LYS A 165 6.44 11.64 13.89
C LYS A 165 7.00 10.25 14.12
N THR A 166 8.27 10.06 13.80
CA THR A 166 8.96 8.80 14.06
C THR A 166 10.07 9.05 15.06
N TYR A 167 10.09 8.23 16.10
CA TYR A 167 11.10 8.28 17.14
C TYR A 167 12.02 7.07 17.04
N LYS A 168 13.28 7.30 17.33
CA LYS A 168 14.26 6.27 17.64
C LYS A 168 14.38 6.17 19.15
N GLU A 169 14.25 4.97 19.70
CA GLU A 169 14.53 4.65 21.09
C GLU A 169 15.76 3.76 21.16
N VAL A 170 16.72 4.17 21.97
CA VAL A 170 17.90 3.36 22.33
C VAL A 170 17.57 2.61 23.61
N VAL A 171 17.68 1.29 23.55
CA VAL A 171 17.37 0.39 24.68
C VAL A 171 18.64 -0.31 25.14
N LYS A 172 19.03 -0.10 26.37
CA LYS A 172 20.19 -0.73 27.01
C LYS A 172 19.74 -1.45 28.29
N ASN A 173 20.11 -2.72 28.45
CA ASN A 173 19.72 -3.56 29.58
C ASN A 173 18.19 -3.62 29.85
N GLY A 174 17.39 -3.50 28.76
CA GLY A 174 15.93 -3.53 28.84
C GLY A 174 15.26 -2.17 29.11
N GLU A 175 16.02 -1.12 29.38
CA GLU A 175 15.53 0.23 29.66
C GLU A 175 15.77 1.17 28.48
N VAL A 176 14.82 2.08 28.22
CA VAL A 176 14.96 3.14 27.22
C VAL A 176 15.86 4.22 27.81
N VAL A 177 17.08 4.36 27.27
CA VAL A 177 18.07 5.34 27.70
C VAL A 177 18.06 6.62 26.87
N GLU A 178 17.53 6.57 25.65
CA GLU A 178 17.35 7.73 24.76
C GLU A 178 16.09 7.57 23.93
N LYS A 179 15.35 8.68 23.74
CA LYS A 179 14.27 8.78 22.77
C LYS A 179 14.45 10.05 21.97
N LYS A 180 14.62 9.92 20.66
CA LYS A 180 14.88 11.03 19.74
C LYS A 180 13.92 11.01 18.56
N GLU A 181 13.35 12.17 18.20
CA GLU A 181 12.61 12.34 16.95
C GLU A 181 13.60 12.27 15.76
N ILE A 182 13.36 11.35 14.83
CA ILE A 182 14.22 11.15 13.65
C ILE A 182 13.57 11.61 12.36
N SER A 183 12.24 11.69 12.29
CA SER A 183 11.57 12.18 11.09
C SER A 183 10.14 12.63 11.35
N LYS A 184 9.64 13.48 10.43
CA LYS A 184 8.23 13.83 10.26
C LYS A 184 7.77 13.38 8.88
N SER A 185 6.56 12.85 8.79
CA SER A 185 5.98 12.40 7.54
C SER A 185 4.58 12.95 7.39
N TYR A 186 4.25 13.43 6.20
CA TYR A 186 2.94 13.91 5.84
C TYR A 186 2.47 13.20 4.57
N TYR A 187 1.29 12.61 4.64
CA TYR A 187 0.65 11.90 3.54
C TYR A 187 -0.62 12.64 3.15
N VAL A 188 -0.65 13.10 1.91
CA VAL A 188 -1.76 13.90 1.36
C VAL A 188 -3.01 13.02 1.21
N PRO A 189 -4.20 13.49 1.59
CA PRO A 189 -5.44 12.78 1.35
C PRO A 189 -5.77 12.68 -0.14
N LYS A 190 -6.47 11.63 -0.57
CA LYS A 190 -7.04 11.54 -1.91
C LYS A 190 -8.44 12.15 -1.89
N SER A 191 -8.71 13.15 -2.75
CA SER A 191 -10.00 13.81 -2.83
C SER A 191 -11.13 12.82 -3.13
N LYS A 192 -12.30 13.03 -2.53
CA LYS A 192 -13.55 12.40 -2.94
C LYS A 192 -14.07 13.12 -4.19
N VAL A 193 -14.47 12.38 -5.22
CA VAL A 193 -15.03 12.97 -6.44
C VAL A 193 -16.49 12.55 -6.57
N LEU A 194 -17.36 13.57 -6.62
CA LEU A 194 -18.79 13.43 -6.87
C LEU A 194 -19.07 13.89 -8.30
N VAL A 195 -19.96 13.19 -9.00
CA VAL A 195 -20.50 13.61 -10.29
C VAL A 195 -21.99 13.89 -10.10
N VAL A 196 -22.40 15.14 -10.31
CA VAL A 196 -23.77 15.58 -10.21
C VAL A 196 -24.37 15.57 -11.61
N GLY A 197 -25.53 14.95 -11.75
CA GLY A 197 -26.28 14.86 -12.98
C GLY A 197 -26.89 16.19 -13.40
N THR A 198 -26.76 16.49 -14.71
CA THR A 198 -27.38 17.64 -15.38
C THR A 198 -28.16 17.20 -16.61
N GLY A 199 -28.27 15.88 -16.85
CA GLY A 199 -29.01 15.34 -17.98
C GLY A 199 -30.51 15.51 -17.83
N SER A 200 -31.22 15.87 -18.91
CA SER A 200 -32.69 15.91 -18.90
C SER A 200 -33.23 14.50 -18.70
N SER A 201 -34.11 14.33 -17.72
CA SER A 201 -34.89 13.10 -17.60
C SER A 201 -35.86 13.06 -18.77
N SER A 202 -35.58 12.27 -19.78
CA SER A 202 -36.63 11.93 -20.78
C SER A 202 -37.66 11.05 -20.05
N LYS A 203 -38.71 11.71 -19.53
CA LYS A 203 -39.95 11.00 -19.25
C LYS A 203 -40.48 10.54 -20.62
N SER A 204 -40.43 9.28 -20.89
CA SER A 204 -41.27 8.68 -21.92
C SER A 204 -42.69 8.85 -21.47
N ASN A 205 -43.37 9.88 -22.04
CA ASN A 205 -44.81 9.93 -22.04
C ASN A 205 -45.24 8.83 -23.03
N ASP A 206 -45.56 7.68 -22.51
CA ASP A 206 -46.45 6.76 -23.22
C ASP A 206 -47.85 7.39 -23.11
N ASP A 207 -48.18 8.23 -24.10
CA ASP A 207 -49.53 8.63 -24.37
C ASP A 207 -50.22 7.42 -24.98
N ASP A 208 -51.02 6.75 -24.15
CA ASP A 208 -52.04 5.79 -24.58
C ASP A 208 -53.09 6.50 -25.42
N GLU A 209 -52.95 6.51 -26.74
CA GLU A 209 -54.06 6.78 -27.66
C GLU A 209 -54.97 5.55 -27.69
N ASP A 210 -56.07 5.67 -26.97
CA ASP A 210 -57.26 4.86 -27.14
C ASP A 210 -57.71 4.86 -28.65
N ASN A 211 -57.61 3.76 -29.35
CA ASN A 211 -58.40 3.58 -30.54
C ASN A 211 -59.13 2.21 -30.54
N ASN A 212 -60.38 2.35 -30.23
CA ASN A 212 -61.46 1.36 -30.22
C ASN A 212 -61.72 0.84 -31.63
N SER A 213 -61.57 -0.47 -31.89
CA SER A 213 -62.47 -1.16 -32.83
C SER A 213 -62.46 -2.69 -32.62
N LYS A 214 -63.68 -3.15 -32.46
CA LYS A 214 -64.19 -4.53 -32.35
C LYS A 214 -63.63 -5.54 -33.32
N SER A 215 -63.34 -6.76 -32.92
CA SER A 215 -64.21 -7.91 -33.13
C SER A 215 -63.47 -9.24 -33.00
N SER A 216 -64.10 -10.07 -32.23
CA SER A 216 -64.40 -11.50 -32.43
C SER A 216 -63.33 -12.61 -32.31
N LYS A 217 -63.62 -13.38 -31.26
CA LYS A 217 -63.74 -14.86 -31.19
C LYS A 217 -62.52 -15.75 -31.42
N SER A 218 -62.24 -16.44 -30.42
CA SER A 218 -62.39 -17.91 -30.14
C SER A 218 -61.02 -18.55 -29.86
N SER A 219 -60.90 -19.11 -28.81
CA SER A 219 -61.05 -20.41 -28.24
C SER A 219 -59.70 -21.04 -27.75
N LYS A 220 -59.74 -21.41 -26.50
CA LYS A 220 -59.30 -22.68 -25.88
C LYS A 220 -57.90 -23.16 -26.24
N SER A 221 -57.09 -23.56 -25.33
CA SER A 221 -57.19 -24.42 -24.14
C SER A 221 -55.79 -24.60 -23.59
N SER A 222 -55.60 -24.48 -22.37
CA SER A 222 -55.47 -25.52 -21.34
C SER A 222 -54.07 -26.08 -21.10
N LYS A 223 -53.76 -25.96 -19.82
CA LYS A 223 -53.07 -26.94 -18.95
C LYS A 223 -51.55 -27.07 -19.13
N LYS A 224 -50.82 -27.10 -18.08
CA LYS A 224 -50.82 -27.52 -16.72
C LYS A 224 -49.38 -27.75 -16.29
N SER A 225 -48.98 -27.11 -15.23
CA SER A 225 -48.35 -27.72 -14.05
C SER A 225 -47.17 -28.68 -14.22
N LYS A 226 -46.15 -28.55 -13.46
CA LYS A 226 -45.86 -28.96 -12.08
C LYS A 226 -44.36 -28.80 -11.86
N ASP A 227 -43.93 -28.13 -10.82
CA ASP A 227 -43.62 -28.68 -9.50
C ASP A 227 -42.52 -29.74 -9.47
N SER A 228 -41.55 -29.38 -8.71
CA SER A 228 -41.05 -30.05 -7.50
C SER A 228 -39.53 -29.84 -7.41
N LYS A 229 -39.04 -29.18 -6.31
CA LYS A 229 -38.70 -29.80 -5.01
C LYS A 229 -37.69 -30.94 -5.16
N ASP A 230 -36.61 -30.91 -4.53
CA ASP A 230 -36.23 -31.02 -3.15
C ASP A 230 -34.76 -31.42 -3.09
N SER A 231 -33.96 -30.80 -2.30
CA SER A 231 -33.61 -31.18 -0.92
C SER A 231 -32.44 -32.15 -0.75
N LYS A 232 -31.56 -31.66 0.15
CA LYS A 232 -30.91 -32.41 1.25
C LYS A 232 -29.74 -33.32 0.91
N LYS A 233 -28.72 -33.11 1.64
CA LYS A 233 -28.25 -33.38 2.99
C LYS A 233 -26.94 -34.14 3.01
N SER A 234 -25.98 -33.54 3.65
CA SER A 234 -25.24 -33.99 4.84
C SER A 234 -24.52 -35.34 4.83
N LYS A 235 -23.33 -35.34 5.33
CA LYS A 235 -22.79 -35.95 6.58
C LYS A 235 -21.32 -36.23 6.39
N ASP A 236 -20.48 -35.66 7.26
CA ASP A 236 -19.97 -36.26 8.50
C ASP A 236 -19.22 -37.57 8.35
N SER A 237 -18.00 -37.52 8.77
CA SER A 237 -17.33 -38.34 9.81
C SER A 237 -15.81 -38.21 9.66
N LYS A 238 -15.09 -37.68 10.70
CA LYS A 238 -14.52 -38.43 11.83
C LYS A 238 -13.69 -39.63 11.41
N ASP A 239 -12.40 -39.58 11.71
CA ASP A 239 -11.76 -40.21 12.86
C ASP A 239 -10.21 -40.06 12.74
N SER A 240 -9.58 -39.48 13.69
CA SER A 240 -8.74 -39.96 14.77
C SER A 240 -7.78 -41.12 14.49
N LYS A 241 -6.50 -40.90 14.83
CA LYS A 241 -5.63 -41.75 15.68
C LYS A 241 -4.18 -41.21 15.59
N LYS A 242 -3.64 -40.59 16.58
CA LYS A 242 -2.88 -41.07 17.76
C LYS A 242 -1.88 -42.19 17.51
N SER A 243 -0.59 -41.88 17.65
CA SER A 243 0.45 -42.63 18.38
C SER A 243 1.72 -41.79 18.42
N LYS A 244 2.24 -41.38 19.49
CA LYS A 244 3.04 -41.93 20.62
C LYS A 244 4.27 -42.70 20.15
N GLY A 245 5.43 -42.21 20.59
CA GLY A 245 6.63 -43.01 20.82
C GLY A 245 7.90 -42.14 20.67
N LYS A 246 8.41 -41.62 21.73
CA LYS A 246 9.49 -42.07 22.62
C LYS A 246 10.89 -42.07 21.97
N LYS A 247 11.71 -41.11 22.41
CA LYS A 247 12.86 -41.21 23.33
C LYS A 247 14.18 -41.84 22.82
N LYS A 248 15.22 -41.07 23.16
CA LYS A 248 16.65 -41.44 23.39
C LYS A 248 17.55 -41.32 22.15
N SER A 249 18.57 -40.57 22.17
CA SER A 249 19.70 -40.34 23.08
C SER A 249 20.25 -38.97 22.84
#